data_179f7c1f930aabd82b00bcafbcb33210
#
_entry.id   179f7c1f930aabd82b00bcafbcb33210
#
_cell.length_a   1.000
_cell.length_b   1.000
_cell.length_c   1.000
_cell.angle_alpha   90.00
_cell.angle_beta   90.00
_cell.angle_gamma   90.00
#
_symmetry.space_group_name_H-M   'P 1'
#
loop_
_entity.id
_entity.type
_entity.pdbx_description
1 polymer ?
#
loop_
_entity_poly.entity_id
_entity_poly.type
_entity_poly.pdbx_seq_one_letter_code
_entity_poly.pdbx_strand_id
1 'polypeptide(L)'
;MPYERLGRRLADAPSPTLSTLPDGSVDRYCQLSAGAVGPLETREALGRELLRGDHSSFHIRVESTEPGGQAVNAAQQLHALGSEVTCYGHLDAPVFAQLPFETVSMGEPALVDAFNFRDSDVMFVEQAGLPAWTLEDLRDVATLPAVFDVDAVCCSNWISFPHMGEAFHRLGTMDLPRVPFVFDPGDIVGSTPEEVDALHDALTALQRTFDVVLNANRQEVGALAGTLDAGADDADRLAAIRSATGIEAAVMHAPEEAIAVTTTQRARVENCPVDQPRRHTGGGDHFTGGVGYALANGWDWDLALACGNVCASHYVTAGETGTVEDVRRVSRTTADT
;
A
#
# COMPACT_ATOMS: atom_id res chain seq x y z
N MET A 1 6.73 25.60 -3.56
CA MET A 1 5.71 24.55 -3.73
C MET A 1 6.24 23.22 -3.22
N PRO A 2 5.39 22.26 -2.73
CA PRO A 2 5.87 20.96 -2.22
C PRO A 2 6.69 20.18 -3.25
N TYR A 3 6.21 20.07 -4.48
CA TYR A 3 6.90 19.35 -5.57
C TYR A 3 8.28 19.91 -5.95
N GLU A 4 8.42 21.24 -5.99
CA GLU A 4 9.72 21.88 -6.23
C GLU A 4 10.73 21.59 -5.10
N ARG A 5 10.25 21.58 -3.85
CA ARG A 5 11.07 21.21 -2.68
C ARG A 5 11.46 19.74 -2.73
N LEU A 6 10.53 18.84 -3.13
CA LEU A 6 10.76 17.42 -3.26
C LEU A 6 11.87 17.13 -4.27
N GLY A 7 11.82 17.72 -5.47
CA GLY A 7 12.85 17.53 -6.50
C GLY A 7 14.26 17.94 -6.05
N ARG A 8 14.37 18.94 -5.16
CA ARG A 8 15.65 19.35 -4.54
C ARG A 8 16.07 18.39 -3.43
N ARG A 9 15.16 17.98 -2.55
CA ARG A 9 15.46 17.08 -1.43
C ARG A 9 15.94 15.71 -1.90
N LEU A 10 15.32 15.15 -2.92
CA LEU A 10 15.71 13.86 -3.50
C LEU A 10 17.13 13.84 -4.08
N ALA A 11 17.71 15.02 -4.42
CA ALA A 11 19.07 15.08 -4.98
C ALA A 11 20.15 14.72 -3.96
N ASP A 12 19.90 15.05 -2.69
CA ASP A 12 20.86 14.96 -1.60
C ASP A 12 20.33 14.10 -0.42
N ALA A 13 19.27 13.30 -0.67
CA ALA A 13 18.67 12.47 0.37
C ALA A 13 19.64 11.34 0.76
N PRO A 14 19.77 11.02 2.05
CA PRO A 14 20.50 9.83 2.48
C PRO A 14 19.74 8.56 2.06
N SER A 15 20.41 7.42 2.14
CA SER A 15 19.83 6.11 1.92
C SER A 15 19.32 5.57 3.27
N PRO A 16 18.02 5.69 3.59
CA PRO A 16 17.49 5.17 4.83
C PRO A 16 17.31 3.65 4.75
N THR A 17 17.28 3.00 5.92
CA THR A 17 16.97 1.59 6.07
C THR A 17 15.48 1.39 6.37
N LEU A 18 14.80 0.51 5.67
CA LEU A 18 13.38 0.23 5.90
C LEU A 18 13.06 -1.27 5.84
N SER A 19 12.04 -1.63 6.59
CA SER A 19 11.42 -2.95 6.50
C SER A 19 10.02 -2.85 5.92
N THR A 20 9.63 -3.83 5.10
CA THR A 20 8.25 -3.99 4.64
C THR A 20 7.72 -5.36 5.03
N LEU A 21 6.43 -5.46 5.39
CA LEU A 21 5.77 -6.69 5.86
C LEU A 21 4.24 -6.63 5.71
N PRO A 22 3.48 -7.77 5.80
CA PRO A 22 3.95 -9.15 5.83
C PRO A 22 3.61 -9.93 4.55
N ASP A 23 2.95 -9.32 3.56
CA ASP A 23 2.41 -10.04 2.42
C ASP A 23 3.38 -10.23 1.26
N GLY A 24 2.94 -11.04 0.31
CA GLY A 24 3.52 -11.22 -0.99
C GLY A 24 2.53 -11.96 -1.87
N SER A 25 2.51 -11.66 -3.16
CA SER A 25 1.68 -12.35 -4.14
C SER A 25 2.43 -12.63 -5.45
N VAL A 26 2.01 -13.69 -6.11
CA VAL A 26 2.37 -13.93 -7.51
C VAL A 26 1.24 -13.38 -8.36
N ASP A 27 1.48 -12.24 -9.01
CA ASP A 27 0.49 -11.55 -9.81
C ASP A 27 0.58 -12.02 -11.26
N ARG A 28 -0.48 -12.67 -11.76
CA ARG A 28 -0.62 -13.08 -13.15
C ARG A 28 -1.54 -12.10 -13.86
N TYR A 29 -1.00 -11.32 -14.76
CA TYR A 29 -1.79 -10.44 -15.63
C TYR A 29 -2.38 -11.26 -16.76
N CYS A 30 -3.69 -11.24 -16.86
CA CYS A 30 -4.44 -12.17 -17.66
C CYS A 30 -5.40 -11.47 -18.63
N GLN A 31 -5.54 -12.04 -19.82
CA GLN A 31 -6.63 -11.73 -20.73
C GLN A 31 -7.73 -12.80 -20.60
N LEU A 32 -8.97 -12.35 -20.51
CA LEU A 32 -10.16 -13.22 -20.43
C LEU A 32 -10.89 -13.26 -21.77
N SER A 33 -11.36 -14.44 -22.17
CA SER A 33 -12.18 -14.61 -23.36
C SER A 33 -13.31 -15.60 -23.17
N ALA A 34 -14.44 -15.38 -23.85
CA ALA A 34 -15.62 -16.22 -23.83
C ALA A 34 -15.82 -16.87 -25.21
N GLY A 35 -15.24 -18.05 -25.43
CA GLY A 35 -15.45 -18.87 -26.62
C GLY A 35 -15.47 -18.08 -27.95
N ALA A 36 -16.57 -18.14 -28.67
CA ALA A 36 -16.74 -17.46 -29.97
C ALA A 36 -16.92 -15.93 -29.85
N VAL A 37 -17.16 -15.39 -28.64
CA VAL A 37 -17.28 -13.95 -28.41
C VAL A 37 -15.93 -13.27 -28.50
N GLY A 38 -14.84 -14.00 -28.21
CA GLY A 38 -13.49 -13.48 -28.22
C GLY A 38 -13.09 -12.81 -26.89
N PRO A 39 -12.06 -11.92 -26.90
CA PRO A 39 -11.60 -11.23 -25.71
C PRO A 39 -12.68 -10.35 -25.08
N LEU A 40 -12.80 -10.40 -23.76
CA LEU A 40 -13.63 -9.50 -22.98
C LEU A 40 -12.79 -8.31 -22.55
N GLU A 41 -13.15 -7.12 -23.01
CA GLU A 41 -12.32 -5.92 -22.84
C GLU A 41 -12.81 -5.00 -21.71
N THR A 42 -13.99 -5.28 -21.16
CA THR A 42 -14.57 -4.48 -20.07
C THR A 42 -15.19 -5.37 -19.01
N ARG A 43 -15.22 -4.87 -17.78
CA ARG A 43 -15.92 -5.51 -16.66
C ARG A 43 -17.41 -5.68 -16.95
N GLU A 44 -18.03 -4.70 -17.63
CA GLU A 44 -19.42 -4.80 -18.07
C GLU A 44 -19.63 -5.95 -19.06
N ALA A 45 -18.69 -6.17 -20.00
CA ALA A 45 -18.78 -7.30 -20.94
C ALA A 45 -18.72 -8.65 -20.22
N LEU A 46 -17.81 -8.79 -19.23
CA LEU A 46 -17.75 -9.98 -18.37
C LEU A 46 -19.06 -10.20 -17.63
N GLY A 47 -19.59 -9.15 -16.99
CA GLY A 47 -20.86 -9.21 -16.26
C GLY A 47 -22.03 -9.67 -17.15
N ARG A 48 -22.10 -9.16 -18.38
CA ARG A 48 -23.13 -9.56 -19.36
C ARG A 48 -23.03 -11.04 -19.72
N GLU A 49 -21.83 -11.55 -19.98
CA GLU A 49 -21.65 -12.98 -20.33
C GLU A 49 -21.97 -13.90 -19.15
N LEU A 50 -21.61 -13.51 -17.94
CA LEU A 50 -21.98 -14.24 -16.71
C LEU A 50 -23.50 -14.29 -16.51
N LEU A 51 -24.19 -13.16 -16.71
CA LEU A 51 -25.65 -13.07 -16.54
C LEU A 51 -26.45 -13.82 -17.64
N ARG A 52 -25.90 -13.90 -18.86
CA ARG A 52 -26.52 -14.68 -19.94
C ARG A 52 -26.58 -16.18 -19.62
N GLY A 53 -25.54 -16.68 -18.92
CA GLY A 53 -25.45 -18.08 -18.55
C GLY A 53 -25.18 -19.05 -19.72
N ASP A 54 -24.83 -18.53 -20.90
CA ASP A 54 -24.59 -19.33 -22.11
C ASP A 54 -23.22 -20.03 -22.07
N HIS A 55 -22.31 -19.56 -21.23
CA HIS A 55 -20.96 -20.09 -21.08
C HIS A 55 -20.76 -20.72 -19.69
N SER A 56 -20.29 -21.97 -19.65
CA SER A 56 -19.89 -22.67 -18.44
C SER A 56 -18.38 -22.51 -18.15
N SER A 57 -17.63 -21.93 -19.09
CA SER A 57 -16.18 -21.74 -18.97
C SER A 57 -15.71 -20.49 -19.72
N PHE A 58 -14.70 -19.85 -19.15
CA PHE A 58 -13.97 -18.75 -19.76
C PHE A 58 -12.51 -19.18 -19.93
N HIS A 59 -11.87 -18.72 -21.00
CA HIS A 59 -10.47 -19.02 -21.26
C HIS A 59 -9.60 -17.89 -20.73
N ILE A 60 -8.61 -18.25 -19.93
CA ILE A 60 -7.61 -17.33 -19.39
C ILE A 60 -6.32 -17.50 -20.19
N ARG A 61 -5.73 -16.39 -20.66
CA ARG A 61 -4.39 -16.35 -21.21
C ARG A 61 -3.53 -15.47 -20.31
N VAL A 62 -2.54 -16.07 -19.62
CA VAL A 62 -1.55 -15.35 -18.85
C VAL A 62 -0.62 -14.60 -19.80
N GLU A 63 -0.48 -13.29 -19.63
CA GLU A 63 0.37 -12.42 -20.45
C GLU A 63 1.71 -12.16 -19.76
N SER A 64 1.70 -11.92 -18.45
CA SER A 64 2.91 -11.82 -17.62
C SER A 64 2.67 -12.41 -16.22
N THR A 65 3.77 -12.70 -15.53
CA THR A 65 3.79 -13.08 -14.13
C THR A 65 4.82 -12.24 -13.42
N GLU A 66 4.40 -11.50 -12.40
CA GLU A 66 5.20 -10.49 -11.72
C GLU A 66 5.18 -10.71 -10.20
N PRO A 67 6.22 -10.30 -9.46
CA PRO A 67 6.15 -10.23 -8.02
C PRO A 67 5.19 -9.12 -7.60
N GLY A 68 4.26 -9.42 -6.70
CA GLY A 68 3.25 -8.50 -6.19
C GLY A 68 3.03 -8.67 -4.69
N GLY A 69 1.98 -8.04 -4.20
CA GLY A 69 1.67 -7.85 -2.79
C GLY A 69 2.01 -6.44 -2.33
N GLN A 70 1.20 -5.89 -1.44
CA GLN A 70 1.34 -4.49 -1.01
C GLN A 70 2.72 -4.21 -0.39
N ALA A 71 3.23 -5.13 0.45
CA ALA A 71 4.55 -4.99 1.08
C ALA A 71 5.69 -5.07 0.04
N VAL A 72 5.55 -5.93 -0.98
CA VAL A 72 6.54 -6.06 -2.07
C VAL A 72 6.53 -4.82 -2.94
N ASN A 73 5.35 -4.29 -3.31
CA ASN A 73 5.22 -3.09 -4.12
C ASN A 73 5.79 -1.86 -3.38
N ALA A 74 5.52 -1.72 -2.08
CA ALA A 74 6.13 -0.69 -1.24
C ALA A 74 7.66 -0.84 -1.20
N ALA A 75 8.18 -2.08 -1.04
CA ALA A 75 9.61 -2.36 -1.05
C ALA A 75 10.27 -2.00 -2.39
N GLN A 76 9.63 -2.31 -3.51
CA GLN A 76 10.10 -1.92 -4.85
C GLN A 76 10.22 -0.39 -4.96
N GLN A 77 9.21 0.35 -4.49
CA GLN A 77 9.24 1.82 -4.52
C GLN A 77 10.32 2.38 -3.60
N LEU A 78 10.46 1.87 -2.40
CA LEU A 78 11.51 2.27 -1.45
C LEU A 78 12.91 2.04 -2.03
N HIS A 79 13.15 0.86 -2.59
CA HIS A 79 14.43 0.52 -3.24
C HIS A 79 14.71 1.45 -4.43
N ALA A 80 13.71 1.71 -5.27
CA ALA A 80 13.85 2.61 -6.42
C ALA A 80 14.15 4.06 -6.03
N LEU A 81 13.77 4.48 -4.81
CA LEU A 81 14.16 5.75 -4.21
C LEU A 81 15.55 5.73 -3.55
N GLY A 82 16.24 4.59 -3.55
CA GLY A 82 17.59 4.45 -3.02
C GLY A 82 17.67 4.04 -1.56
N SER A 83 16.62 3.49 -0.97
CA SER A 83 16.65 2.92 0.38
C SER A 83 17.34 1.56 0.41
N GLU A 84 17.92 1.21 1.56
CA GLU A 84 18.25 -0.17 1.93
C GLU A 84 16.98 -0.82 2.48
N VAL A 85 16.43 -1.83 1.78
CA VAL A 85 15.14 -2.43 2.10
C VAL A 85 15.29 -3.91 2.38
N THR A 86 14.66 -4.39 3.45
CA THR A 86 14.39 -5.81 3.69
C THR A 86 12.89 -6.04 3.66
N CYS A 87 12.43 -6.91 2.76
CA CYS A 87 11.02 -7.32 2.67
C CYS A 87 10.82 -8.66 3.39
N TYR A 88 10.07 -8.64 4.50
CA TYR A 88 9.63 -9.82 5.24
C TYR A 88 8.22 -10.18 4.77
N GLY A 89 8.08 -11.17 3.91
CA GLY A 89 6.80 -11.47 3.28
C GLY A 89 6.58 -12.97 3.02
N HIS A 90 5.43 -13.29 2.46
CA HIS A 90 5.16 -14.63 1.93
C HIS A 90 5.74 -14.73 0.52
N LEU A 91 6.98 -15.20 0.40
CA LEU A 91 7.81 -15.03 -0.80
C LEU A 91 8.37 -16.36 -1.34
N ASP A 92 7.80 -17.50 -0.96
CA ASP A 92 8.26 -18.83 -1.40
C ASP A 92 7.85 -19.14 -2.86
N ALA A 93 8.25 -18.24 -3.80
CA ALA A 93 8.04 -18.46 -5.22
C ALA A 93 9.21 -17.92 -6.05
N PRO A 94 9.53 -18.54 -7.21
CA PRO A 94 10.69 -18.16 -8.02
C PRO A 94 10.66 -16.71 -8.52
N VAL A 95 9.49 -16.10 -8.65
CA VAL A 95 9.31 -14.72 -9.15
C VAL A 95 10.01 -13.69 -8.24
N PHE A 96 10.12 -13.95 -6.94
CA PHE A 96 10.76 -13.04 -5.99
C PHE A 96 12.29 -13.09 -6.02
N ALA A 97 12.90 -14.15 -6.57
CA ALA A 97 14.35 -14.27 -6.66
C ALA A 97 15.04 -13.18 -7.51
N GLN A 98 14.25 -12.41 -8.27
CA GLN A 98 14.76 -11.33 -9.11
C GLN A 98 14.65 -9.94 -8.46
N LEU A 99 14.07 -9.85 -7.27
CA LEU A 99 13.95 -8.58 -6.55
C LEU A 99 15.34 -8.04 -6.18
N PRO A 100 15.59 -6.74 -6.38
CA PRO A 100 16.93 -6.16 -6.21
C PRO A 100 17.28 -5.77 -4.77
N PHE A 101 16.47 -6.17 -3.79
CA PHE A 101 16.63 -5.91 -2.36
C PHE A 101 16.54 -7.21 -1.56
N GLU A 102 16.87 -7.14 -0.28
CA GLU A 102 16.82 -8.31 0.60
C GLU A 102 15.39 -8.78 0.84
N THR A 103 15.16 -10.09 0.74
CA THR A 103 13.88 -10.74 0.95
C THR A 103 14.02 -11.87 1.97
N VAL A 104 13.10 -11.91 2.92
CA VAL A 104 13.02 -12.96 3.95
C VAL A 104 11.61 -13.56 3.88
N SER A 105 11.52 -14.83 3.50
CA SER A 105 10.24 -15.50 3.33
C SER A 105 9.69 -16.05 4.63
N MET A 106 8.38 -15.84 4.83
CA MET A 106 7.58 -16.45 5.91
C MET A 106 6.63 -17.54 5.37
N GLY A 107 6.69 -17.87 4.07
CA GLY A 107 5.86 -18.94 3.51
C GLY A 107 5.36 -18.66 2.09
N GLU A 108 4.33 -19.42 1.70
CA GLU A 108 3.76 -19.35 0.34
C GLU A 108 3.00 -18.04 0.10
N PRO A 109 3.25 -17.36 -1.05
CA PRO A 109 2.57 -16.13 -1.43
C PRO A 109 1.11 -16.40 -1.84
N ALA A 110 0.29 -15.35 -1.81
CA ALA A 110 -0.98 -15.38 -2.50
C ALA A 110 -0.79 -15.51 -4.02
N LEU A 111 -1.79 -16.06 -4.70
CA LEU A 111 -1.87 -16.06 -6.15
C LEU A 111 -2.98 -15.11 -6.60
N VAL A 112 -2.65 -14.17 -7.46
CA VAL A 112 -3.58 -13.17 -7.97
C VAL A 112 -3.69 -13.28 -9.49
N ASP A 113 -4.89 -13.58 -9.99
CA ASP A 113 -5.22 -13.43 -11.40
C ASP A 113 -5.84 -12.06 -11.63
N ALA A 114 -5.05 -11.14 -12.20
CA ALA A 114 -5.46 -9.77 -12.49
C ALA A 114 -5.91 -9.63 -13.94
N PHE A 115 -7.15 -9.23 -14.15
CA PHE A 115 -7.73 -8.92 -15.44
C PHE A 115 -7.85 -7.41 -15.60
N ASN A 116 -6.94 -6.83 -16.39
CA ASN A 116 -6.91 -5.39 -16.67
C ASN A 116 -7.93 -5.07 -17.76
N PHE A 117 -9.13 -4.71 -17.37
CA PHE A 117 -10.15 -4.22 -18.28
C PHE A 117 -9.97 -2.72 -18.53
N ARG A 118 -10.52 -2.21 -19.64
CA ARG A 118 -10.44 -0.78 -19.98
C ARG A 118 -11.13 0.14 -18.97
N ASP A 119 -12.14 -0.38 -18.26
CA ASP A 119 -12.98 0.35 -17.31
C ASP A 119 -12.59 0.14 -15.84
N SER A 120 -11.87 -0.93 -15.51
CA SER A 120 -11.37 -1.23 -14.16
C SER A 120 -10.59 -2.54 -14.16
N ASP A 121 -9.85 -2.80 -13.10
CA ASP A 121 -9.25 -4.12 -12.85
C ASP A 121 -10.23 -5.03 -12.10
N VAL A 122 -10.13 -6.34 -12.33
CA VAL A 122 -10.80 -7.38 -11.54
C VAL A 122 -9.75 -8.41 -11.16
N MET A 123 -9.64 -8.70 -9.87
CA MET A 123 -8.69 -9.65 -9.33
C MET A 123 -9.41 -10.85 -8.72
N PHE A 124 -8.87 -12.04 -8.95
CA PHE A 124 -9.24 -13.26 -8.26
C PHE A 124 -8.04 -13.70 -7.42
N VAL A 125 -8.25 -13.80 -6.11
CA VAL A 125 -7.18 -13.98 -5.15
C VAL A 125 -7.32 -15.32 -4.44
N GLU A 126 -6.27 -16.14 -4.51
CA GLU A 126 -6.06 -17.29 -3.65
C GLU A 126 -5.07 -16.89 -2.55
N GLN A 127 -5.55 -16.83 -1.31
CA GLN A 127 -4.76 -16.26 -0.20
C GLN A 127 -3.65 -17.18 0.32
N ALA A 128 -3.63 -18.46 -0.07
CA ALA A 128 -2.64 -19.46 0.35
C ALA A 128 -2.41 -19.47 1.87
N GLY A 129 -1.16 -19.27 2.33
CA GLY A 129 -0.77 -19.29 3.73
C GLY A 129 -1.07 -18.01 4.53
N LEU A 130 -1.44 -16.92 3.88
CA LEU A 130 -1.59 -15.60 4.52
C LEU A 130 -2.52 -15.59 5.74
N PRO A 131 -3.72 -16.23 5.70
CA PRO A 131 -4.63 -16.20 6.85
C PRO A 131 -4.12 -16.92 8.10
N ALA A 132 -3.13 -17.78 7.97
CA ALA A 132 -2.54 -18.51 9.09
C ALA A 132 -1.37 -17.76 9.75
N TRP A 133 -0.88 -16.67 9.13
CA TRP A 133 0.26 -15.91 9.64
C TRP A 133 0.02 -15.33 11.04
N THR A 134 1.06 -15.39 11.84
CA THR A 134 1.13 -14.81 13.19
C THR A 134 2.46 -14.08 13.39
N LEU A 135 2.61 -13.33 14.50
CA LEU A 135 3.88 -12.70 14.84
C LEU A 135 5.01 -13.73 15.08
N GLU A 136 4.68 -14.99 15.40
CA GLU A 136 5.68 -16.03 15.58
C GLU A 136 6.35 -16.41 14.24
N ASP A 137 5.60 -16.42 13.14
CA ASP A 137 6.17 -16.71 11.81
C ASP A 137 7.25 -15.68 11.45
N LEU A 138 7.05 -14.39 11.79
CA LEU A 138 8.09 -13.37 11.66
C LEU A 138 9.30 -13.65 12.57
N ARG A 139 9.05 -14.09 13.80
CA ARG A 139 10.11 -14.39 14.78
C ARG A 139 10.92 -15.66 14.44
N ASP A 140 10.32 -16.58 13.72
CA ASP A 140 11.00 -17.80 13.27
C ASP A 140 12.03 -17.51 12.17
N VAL A 141 11.83 -16.44 11.39
CA VAL A 141 12.71 -16.07 10.27
C VAL A 141 13.65 -14.89 10.60
N ALA A 142 13.30 -14.04 11.59
CA ALA A 142 14.10 -12.87 11.96
C ALA A 142 13.93 -12.52 13.45
N THR A 143 14.94 -11.86 14.01
CA THR A 143 14.77 -11.24 15.34
C THR A 143 13.98 -9.93 15.21
N LEU A 144 13.11 -9.62 16.17
CA LEU A 144 12.33 -8.37 16.11
C LEU A 144 13.20 -7.12 16.02
N PRO A 145 14.36 -7.00 16.70
CA PRO A 145 15.27 -5.89 16.46
C PRO A 145 15.76 -5.80 15.01
N ALA A 146 16.02 -6.91 14.33
CA ALA A 146 16.43 -6.87 12.92
C ALA A 146 15.32 -6.33 12.00
N VAL A 147 14.06 -6.56 12.37
CA VAL A 147 12.90 -6.05 11.62
C VAL A 147 12.60 -4.59 11.93
N PHE A 148 12.74 -4.15 13.19
CA PHE A 148 12.23 -2.87 13.67
C PHE A 148 13.29 -1.84 14.08
N ASP A 149 14.58 -2.20 14.11
CA ASP A 149 15.68 -1.24 14.31
C ASP A 149 16.11 -0.65 12.96
N VAL A 150 15.22 0.09 12.37
CA VAL A 150 15.28 0.71 11.03
C VAL A 150 14.78 2.15 11.09
N ASP A 151 14.91 2.93 10.01
CA ASP A 151 14.45 4.32 9.98
C ASP A 151 12.94 4.46 9.80
N ALA A 152 12.27 3.48 9.17
CA ALA A 152 10.81 3.35 9.13
C ALA A 152 10.37 1.94 8.75
N VAL A 153 9.12 1.60 9.05
CA VAL A 153 8.47 0.32 8.70
C VAL A 153 7.25 0.61 7.83
N CYS A 154 7.06 -0.16 6.76
CA CYS A 154 5.81 -0.20 6.00
C CYS A 154 5.14 -1.56 6.21
N CYS A 155 3.91 -1.55 6.73
CA CYS A 155 3.11 -2.75 6.96
C CYS A 155 1.77 -2.62 6.25
N SER A 156 1.25 -3.71 5.71
CA SER A 156 0.03 -3.62 4.89
C SER A 156 -0.85 -4.86 4.97
N ASN A 157 -2.04 -4.77 4.35
CA ASN A 157 -2.93 -5.89 4.06
C ASN A 157 -3.57 -6.53 5.31
N TRP A 158 -4.25 -5.71 6.14
CA TRP A 158 -5.01 -6.20 7.29
C TRP A 158 -6.01 -7.31 6.94
N ILE A 159 -6.69 -7.15 5.80
CA ILE A 159 -7.82 -8.00 5.44
C ILE A 159 -7.41 -9.47 5.19
N SER A 160 -6.16 -9.70 4.76
CA SER A 160 -5.65 -11.06 4.49
C SER A 160 -5.01 -11.71 5.72
N PHE A 161 -4.85 -10.97 6.83
CA PHE A 161 -4.12 -11.41 8.02
C PHE A 161 -4.97 -11.30 9.30
N PRO A 162 -5.89 -12.25 9.56
CA PRO A 162 -6.81 -12.21 10.70
C PRO A 162 -6.13 -12.08 12.07
N HIS A 163 -4.87 -12.52 12.18
CA HIS A 163 -4.10 -12.46 13.43
C HIS A 163 -3.23 -11.20 13.57
N MET A 164 -3.29 -10.27 12.60
CA MET A 164 -2.50 -9.03 12.64
C MET A 164 -2.84 -8.16 13.85
N GLY A 165 -4.12 -8.15 14.28
CA GLY A 165 -4.55 -7.43 15.49
C GLY A 165 -3.84 -7.94 16.74
N GLU A 166 -3.71 -9.25 16.91
CA GLU A 166 -2.95 -9.85 18.01
C GLU A 166 -1.46 -9.47 17.94
N ALA A 167 -0.89 -9.51 16.73
CA ALA A 167 0.51 -9.09 16.51
C ALA A 167 0.72 -7.63 16.91
N PHE A 168 -0.17 -6.71 16.54
CA PHE A 168 -0.10 -5.29 16.90
C PHE A 168 -0.24 -5.05 18.40
N HIS A 169 -1.16 -5.75 19.07
CA HIS A 169 -1.28 -5.70 20.54
C HIS A 169 0.02 -6.17 21.21
N ARG A 170 0.63 -7.25 20.74
CA ARG A 170 1.89 -7.77 21.29
C ARG A 170 3.04 -6.80 21.05
N LEU A 171 3.21 -6.29 19.83
CA LEU A 171 4.22 -5.28 19.49
C LEU A 171 4.07 -4.02 20.34
N GLY A 172 2.84 -3.59 20.61
CA GLY A 172 2.53 -2.43 21.47
C GLY A 172 2.93 -2.59 22.94
N THR A 173 3.42 -3.75 23.37
CA THR A 173 3.92 -4.01 24.74
C THR A 173 5.45 -4.25 24.76
N MET A 174 6.12 -4.21 23.62
CA MET A 174 7.53 -4.52 23.50
C MET A 174 8.39 -3.25 23.59
N ASP A 175 9.61 -3.41 24.09
CA ASP A 175 10.62 -2.37 24.08
C ASP A 175 11.40 -2.44 22.76
N LEU A 176 10.90 -1.71 21.74
CA LEU A 176 11.46 -1.61 20.41
C LEU A 176 11.72 -0.14 20.06
N PRO A 177 12.61 0.16 19.10
CA PRO A 177 12.86 1.53 18.65
C PRO A 177 11.54 2.21 18.18
N ARG A 178 11.37 3.47 18.60
CA ARG A 178 10.23 4.27 18.18
C ARG A 178 10.51 4.91 16.83
N VAL A 179 9.95 4.31 15.77
CA VAL A 179 10.13 4.74 14.38
C VAL A 179 8.76 4.94 13.71
N PRO A 180 8.68 5.68 12.60
CA PRO A 180 7.47 5.72 11.78
C PRO A 180 7.05 4.31 11.34
N PHE A 181 5.79 3.97 11.59
CA PHE A 181 5.16 2.73 11.18
C PHE A 181 4.00 3.06 10.25
N VAL A 182 4.27 3.05 8.93
CA VAL A 182 3.28 3.36 7.90
C VAL A 182 2.46 2.10 7.64
N PHE A 183 1.18 2.19 7.94
CA PHE A 183 0.26 1.06 7.84
C PHE A 183 -0.83 1.32 6.81
N ASP A 184 -0.95 0.42 5.84
CA ASP A 184 -2.02 0.40 4.85
C ASP A 184 -2.92 -0.82 5.08
N PRO A 185 -4.18 -0.65 5.46
CA PRO A 185 -5.05 -1.78 5.82
C PRO A 185 -5.46 -2.65 4.63
N GLY A 186 -5.28 -2.18 3.39
CA GLY A 186 -5.84 -2.80 2.20
C GLY A 186 -7.35 -2.56 2.08
N ASP A 187 -8.02 -3.32 1.20
CA ASP A 187 -9.45 -3.13 0.87
C ASP A 187 -10.37 -3.56 2.05
N ILE A 188 -10.57 -2.65 2.98
CA ILE A 188 -11.46 -2.82 4.14
C ILE A 188 -12.88 -2.32 3.91
N VAL A 189 -13.24 -1.92 2.68
CA VAL A 189 -14.55 -1.30 2.39
C VAL A 189 -15.73 -2.22 2.73
N GLY A 190 -15.53 -3.54 2.66
CA GLY A 190 -16.54 -4.54 3.01
C GLY A 190 -16.52 -4.99 4.47
N SER A 191 -15.66 -4.43 5.32
CA SER A 191 -15.55 -4.84 6.73
C SER A 191 -16.77 -4.45 7.54
N THR A 192 -17.09 -5.29 8.54
CA THR A 192 -18.14 -5.01 9.51
C THR A 192 -17.70 -3.93 10.50
N PRO A 193 -18.64 -3.25 11.20
CA PRO A 193 -18.30 -2.31 12.28
C PRO A 193 -17.37 -2.92 13.33
N GLU A 194 -17.58 -4.16 13.70
CA GLU A 194 -16.79 -4.87 14.70
C GLU A 194 -15.34 -5.10 14.23
N GLU A 195 -15.15 -5.37 12.94
CA GLU A 195 -13.80 -5.52 12.34
C GLU A 195 -13.07 -4.17 12.27
N VAL A 196 -13.79 -3.08 11.96
CA VAL A 196 -13.24 -1.72 12.00
C VAL A 196 -12.85 -1.31 13.43
N ASP A 197 -13.70 -1.58 14.42
CA ASP A 197 -13.40 -1.30 15.82
C ASP A 197 -12.18 -2.12 16.29
N ALA A 198 -12.07 -3.38 15.90
CA ALA A 198 -10.89 -4.21 16.19
C ALA A 198 -9.60 -3.64 15.58
N LEU A 199 -9.67 -3.08 14.38
CA LEU A 199 -8.54 -2.38 13.76
C LEU A 199 -8.17 -1.11 14.53
N HIS A 200 -9.14 -0.29 14.96
CA HIS A 200 -8.89 0.89 15.78
C HIS A 200 -8.20 0.52 17.11
N ASP A 201 -8.65 -0.54 17.78
CA ASP A 201 -8.03 -1.02 19.02
C ASP A 201 -6.59 -1.50 18.79
N ALA A 202 -6.35 -2.21 17.69
CA ALA A 202 -5.02 -2.69 17.32
C ALA A 202 -4.05 -1.53 17.01
N LEU A 203 -4.49 -0.50 16.27
CA LEU A 203 -3.71 0.71 16.00
C LEU A 203 -3.39 1.49 17.30
N THR A 204 -4.37 1.59 18.20
CA THR A 204 -4.19 2.20 19.53
C THR A 204 -3.12 1.46 20.35
N ALA A 205 -3.08 0.13 20.27
CA ALA A 205 -2.07 -0.66 20.94
C ALA A 205 -0.68 -0.46 20.33
N LEU A 206 -0.59 -0.51 19.00
CA LEU A 206 0.66 -0.35 18.25
C LEU A 206 1.32 1.02 18.44
N GLN A 207 0.51 2.09 18.56
CA GLN A 207 0.98 3.47 18.80
C GLN A 207 1.79 3.63 20.10
N ARG A 208 1.68 2.70 21.05
CA ARG A 208 2.47 2.76 22.29
C ARG A 208 3.95 2.58 22.03
N THR A 209 4.30 1.83 20.98
CA THR A 209 5.68 1.50 20.62
C THR A 209 6.17 2.31 19.42
N PHE A 210 5.35 2.50 18.39
CA PHE A 210 5.73 3.15 17.13
C PHE A 210 5.02 4.48 16.91
N ASP A 211 5.53 5.30 16.01
CA ASP A 211 4.80 6.46 15.48
C ASP A 211 3.92 5.98 14.31
N VAL A 212 2.70 5.53 14.64
CA VAL A 212 1.81 4.90 13.67
C VAL A 212 1.21 5.93 12.73
N VAL A 213 1.38 5.69 11.43
CA VAL A 213 0.81 6.47 10.33
C VAL A 213 -0.14 5.57 9.55
N LEU A 214 -1.43 5.75 9.75
CA LEU A 214 -2.44 5.07 8.94
C LEU A 214 -2.49 5.72 7.56
N ASN A 215 -2.30 4.92 6.50
CA ASN A 215 -2.46 5.34 5.12
C ASN A 215 -3.62 4.58 4.48
N ALA A 216 -4.58 5.28 3.88
CA ALA A 216 -5.77 4.67 3.29
C ALA A 216 -6.30 5.51 2.12
N ASN A 217 -7.01 4.88 1.20
CA ASN A 217 -7.72 5.61 0.15
C ASN A 217 -9.02 6.25 0.68
N ARG A 218 -9.66 7.11 -0.12
CA ARG A 218 -10.88 7.83 0.29
C ARG A 218 -12.03 6.90 0.72
N GLN A 219 -12.21 5.74 0.06
CA GLN A 219 -13.28 4.80 0.39
C GLN A 219 -12.98 4.08 1.71
N GLU A 220 -11.74 3.68 1.92
CA GLU A 220 -11.27 3.07 3.16
C GLU A 220 -11.36 4.05 4.34
N VAL A 221 -10.97 5.33 4.14
CA VAL A 221 -11.19 6.38 5.15
C VAL A 221 -12.68 6.52 5.50
N GLY A 222 -13.56 6.42 4.49
CA GLY A 222 -15.00 6.39 4.71
C GLY A 222 -15.46 5.21 5.55
N ALA A 223 -14.94 4.02 5.30
CA ALA A 223 -15.23 2.81 6.08
C ALA A 223 -14.71 2.92 7.52
N LEU A 224 -13.46 3.34 7.69
CA LEU A 224 -12.83 3.54 9.01
C LEU A 224 -13.54 4.58 9.86
N ALA A 225 -14.02 5.67 9.25
CA ALA A 225 -14.77 6.70 9.95
C ALA A 225 -16.23 6.32 10.20
N GLY A 226 -16.74 5.26 9.59
CA GLY A 226 -18.15 4.87 9.62
C GLY A 226 -18.69 4.51 11.00
N THR A 227 -17.84 4.08 11.94
CA THR A 227 -18.19 3.78 13.33
C THR A 227 -17.99 4.99 14.28
N LEU A 228 -17.47 6.11 13.76
CA LEU A 228 -17.09 7.29 14.52
C LEU A 228 -18.04 8.46 14.28
N ASP A 229 -18.12 9.38 15.27
CA ASP A 229 -18.78 10.68 15.09
C ASP A 229 -17.83 11.62 14.30
N ALA A 230 -17.85 11.48 12.98
CA ALA A 230 -16.99 12.21 12.06
C ALA A 230 -17.79 13.20 11.21
N GLY A 231 -17.17 14.33 10.86
CA GLY A 231 -17.71 15.27 9.88
C GLY A 231 -17.79 14.70 8.46
N ALA A 232 -18.40 15.46 7.55
CA ALA A 232 -18.55 15.03 6.14
C ALA A 232 -17.27 15.21 5.30
N ASP A 233 -16.36 16.09 5.71
CA ASP A 233 -15.08 16.37 5.04
C ASP A 233 -14.08 15.25 5.31
N ASP A 234 -13.26 14.92 4.32
CA ASP A 234 -12.22 13.89 4.43
C ASP A 234 -11.21 14.21 5.54
N ALA A 235 -10.82 15.48 5.71
CA ALA A 235 -9.93 15.88 6.80
C ALA A 235 -10.56 15.72 8.19
N ASP A 236 -11.88 15.90 8.31
CA ASP A 236 -12.60 15.68 9.58
C ASP A 236 -12.73 14.18 9.89
N ARG A 237 -12.93 13.34 8.87
CA ARG A 237 -12.89 11.86 9.01
C ARG A 237 -11.53 11.39 9.50
N LEU A 238 -10.45 11.86 8.87
CA LEU A 238 -9.08 11.58 9.31
C LEU A 238 -8.82 12.05 10.74
N ALA A 239 -9.32 13.23 11.12
CA ALA A 239 -9.21 13.74 12.47
C ALA A 239 -9.97 12.88 13.49
N ALA A 240 -11.15 12.36 13.14
CA ALA A 240 -11.92 11.46 13.98
C ALA A 240 -11.20 10.12 14.19
N ILE A 241 -10.70 9.49 13.10
CA ILE A 241 -9.92 8.25 13.16
C ILE A 241 -8.69 8.45 14.05
N ARG A 242 -7.91 9.50 13.78
CA ARG A 242 -6.72 9.81 14.57
C ARG A 242 -7.05 10.05 16.04
N SER A 243 -8.13 10.76 16.33
CA SER A 243 -8.54 11.04 17.70
C SER A 243 -8.99 9.79 18.44
N ALA A 244 -9.71 8.90 17.78
CA ALA A 244 -10.19 7.64 18.35
C ALA A 244 -9.05 6.67 18.66
N THR A 245 -8.04 6.59 17.77
CA THR A 245 -6.93 5.64 17.89
C THR A 245 -5.68 6.20 18.58
N GLY A 246 -5.56 7.53 18.66
CA GLY A 246 -4.39 8.21 19.23
C GLY A 246 -3.11 8.09 18.38
N ILE A 247 -3.18 7.59 17.15
CA ILE A 247 -2.04 7.42 16.24
C ILE A 247 -1.37 8.75 15.90
N GLU A 248 -0.11 8.71 15.44
CA GLU A 248 0.66 9.92 15.07
C GLU A 248 -0.02 10.68 13.94
N ALA A 249 -0.39 9.99 12.85
CA ALA A 249 -1.07 10.59 11.73
C ALA A 249 -2.09 9.66 11.07
N ALA A 250 -3.16 10.24 10.52
CA ALA A 250 -4.05 9.59 9.56
C ALA A 250 -3.86 10.28 8.21
N VAL A 251 -3.59 9.48 7.17
CA VAL A 251 -3.30 9.93 5.81
C VAL A 251 -4.34 9.36 4.85
N MET A 252 -4.82 10.20 3.95
CA MET A 252 -5.65 9.79 2.82
C MET A 252 -4.93 10.07 1.51
N HIS A 253 -4.95 9.12 0.59
CA HIS A 253 -4.57 9.33 -0.79
C HIS A 253 -5.79 9.17 -1.72
N ALA A 254 -5.89 10.04 -2.71
CA ALA A 254 -6.97 10.02 -3.70
C ALA A 254 -6.45 10.54 -5.05
N PRO A 255 -7.19 10.33 -6.16
CA PRO A 255 -6.77 10.82 -7.47
C PRO A 255 -6.54 12.34 -7.53
N GLU A 256 -7.28 13.11 -6.72
CA GLU A 256 -7.21 14.58 -6.73
C GLU A 256 -6.16 15.13 -5.78
N GLU A 257 -5.96 14.48 -4.63
CA GLU A 257 -5.15 15.02 -3.55
C GLU A 257 -4.76 13.96 -2.51
N ALA A 258 -3.75 14.27 -1.73
CA ALA A 258 -3.46 13.58 -0.48
C ALA A 258 -3.58 14.52 0.71
N ILE A 259 -4.08 13.99 1.84
CA ILE A 259 -4.30 14.73 3.09
C ILE A 259 -3.65 13.97 4.23
N ALA A 260 -2.93 14.67 5.11
CA ALA A 260 -2.45 14.13 6.39
C ALA A 260 -3.00 14.97 7.54
N VAL A 261 -3.49 14.29 8.58
CA VAL A 261 -3.94 14.91 9.82
C VAL A 261 -3.13 14.35 10.98
N THR A 262 -2.42 15.23 11.68
CA THR A 262 -1.63 14.93 12.88
C THR A 262 -2.24 15.60 14.10
N THR A 263 -1.55 15.52 15.25
CA THR A 263 -1.92 16.28 16.46
C THR A 263 -1.86 17.79 16.28
N THR A 264 -0.95 18.28 15.43
CA THR A 264 -0.57 19.70 15.38
C THR A 264 -0.89 20.38 14.05
N GLN A 265 -1.11 19.59 12.98
CA GLN A 265 -1.30 20.17 11.65
C GLN A 265 -2.21 19.32 10.76
N ARG A 266 -2.76 19.98 9.74
CA ARG A 266 -3.38 19.35 8.57
C ARG A 266 -2.58 19.77 7.36
N ALA A 267 -2.03 18.80 6.62
CA ALA A 267 -1.34 19.01 5.36
C ALA A 267 -2.23 18.53 4.21
N ARG A 268 -2.19 19.23 3.09
CA ARG A 268 -2.95 18.88 1.87
C ARG A 268 -2.09 19.17 0.65
N VAL A 269 -1.92 18.21 -0.22
CA VAL A 269 -1.14 18.32 -1.45
C VAL A 269 -1.98 17.79 -2.61
N GLU A 270 -2.26 18.64 -3.60
CA GLU A 270 -2.91 18.23 -4.85
C GLU A 270 -2.07 17.19 -5.56
N ASN A 271 -2.71 16.18 -6.16
CA ASN A 271 -2.02 15.08 -6.81
C ASN A 271 -1.47 15.49 -8.19
N CYS A 272 -0.54 14.71 -8.71
CA CYS A 272 -0.05 14.87 -10.07
C CYS A 272 -1.13 14.42 -11.05
N PRO A 273 -1.41 15.15 -12.13
CA PRO A 273 -2.40 14.75 -13.13
C PRO A 273 -2.05 13.42 -13.80
N VAL A 274 -3.03 12.54 -13.94
CA VAL A 274 -2.94 11.27 -14.66
C VAL A 274 -4.01 11.24 -15.75
N ASP A 275 -3.62 11.39 -17.00
CA ASP A 275 -4.57 11.48 -18.12
C ASP A 275 -4.98 10.10 -18.65
N GLN A 276 -4.04 9.15 -18.71
CA GLN A 276 -4.26 7.81 -19.25
C GLN A 276 -3.56 6.76 -18.36
N PRO A 277 -4.26 6.17 -17.39
CA PRO A 277 -3.69 5.16 -16.53
C PRO A 277 -3.38 3.88 -17.33
N ARG A 278 -2.19 3.32 -17.11
CA ARG A 278 -1.81 1.99 -17.58
C ARG A 278 -2.13 0.91 -16.56
N ARG A 279 -2.13 1.28 -15.27
CA ARG A 279 -2.52 0.42 -14.15
C ARG A 279 -3.50 1.16 -13.26
N HIS A 280 -4.49 0.45 -12.75
CA HIS A 280 -5.50 1.00 -11.84
C HIS A 280 -5.24 0.59 -10.39
N THR A 281 -4.50 -0.49 -10.18
CA THR A 281 -4.13 -1.05 -8.86
C THR A 281 -2.65 -0.87 -8.57
N GLY A 282 -2.24 -0.93 -7.30
CA GLY A 282 -0.84 -0.79 -6.86
C GLY A 282 -0.37 0.65 -6.64
N GLY A 283 -1.15 1.66 -7.05
CA GLY A 283 -0.81 3.07 -6.81
C GLY A 283 -0.73 3.41 -5.32
N GLY A 284 -1.62 2.85 -4.49
CA GLY A 284 -1.62 3.01 -3.03
C GLY A 284 -0.34 2.47 -2.38
N ASP A 285 0.14 1.31 -2.83
CA ASP A 285 1.36 0.69 -2.31
C ASP A 285 2.60 1.56 -2.61
N HIS A 286 2.66 2.14 -3.83
CA HIS A 286 3.72 3.06 -4.23
C HIS A 286 3.62 4.40 -3.47
N PHE A 287 2.41 4.87 -3.18
CA PHE A 287 2.19 6.00 -2.28
C PHE A 287 2.74 5.70 -0.89
N THR A 288 2.41 4.53 -0.32
CA THR A 288 2.90 4.06 0.97
C THR A 288 4.42 4.01 1.02
N GLY A 289 5.07 3.46 -0.02
CA GLY A 289 6.53 3.47 -0.16
C GLY A 289 7.10 4.90 -0.21
N GLY A 290 6.50 5.81 -0.98
CA GLY A 290 6.92 7.20 -1.06
C GLY A 290 6.79 7.96 0.27
N VAL A 291 5.71 7.76 1.01
CA VAL A 291 5.50 8.33 2.36
C VAL A 291 6.50 7.74 3.35
N GLY A 292 6.69 6.41 3.34
CA GLY A 292 7.66 5.71 4.20
C GLY A 292 9.08 6.25 3.99
N TYR A 293 9.51 6.42 2.74
CA TYR A 293 10.80 7.03 2.40
C TYR A 293 10.96 8.44 2.96
N ALA A 294 9.94 9.28 2.79
CA ALA A 294 9.98 10.66 3.25
C ALA A 294 10.04 10.76 4.78
N LEU A 295 9.27 9.94 5.49
CA LEU A 295 9.26 9.92 6.95
C LEU A 295 10.58 9.35 7.51
N ALA A 296 11.13 8.31 6.91
CA ALA A 296 12.45 7.77 7.26
C ALA A 296 13.57 8.83 7.14
N ASN A 297 13.42 9.76 6.19
CA ASN A 297 14.32 10.91 6.02
C ASN A 297 13.97 12.11 6.90
N GLY A 298 12.98 12.03 7.80
CA GLY A 298 12.56 13.12 8.68
C GLY A 298 11.96 14.32 7.94
N TRP A 299 11.34 14.11 6.78
CA TRP A 299 10.73 15.19 6.00
C TRP A 299 9.38 15.60 6.57
N ASP A 300 9.00 16.86 6.32
CA ASP A 300 7.69 17.37 6.71
C ASP A 300 6.54 16.73 5.88
N TRP A 301 5.31 16.88 6.37
CA TRP A 301 4.15 16.24 5.77
C TRP A 301 3.85 16.71 4.35
N ASP A 302 4.11 17.96 4.01
CA ASP A 302 3.94 18.44 2.62
C ASP A 302 4.87 17.68 1.66
N LEU A 303 6.10 17.40 2.08
CA LEU A 303 7.06 16.63 1.30
C LEU A 303 6.71 15.14 1.29
N ALA A 304 6.23 14.58 2.40
CA ALA A 304 5.84 13.18 2.48
C ALA A 304 4.66 12.89 1.53
N LEU A 305 3.62 13.73 1.57
CA LEU A 305 2.48 13.61 0.67
C LEU A 305 2.87 13.83 -0.81
N ALA A 306 3.73 14.83 -1.09
CA ALA A 306 4.21 15.06 -2.45
C ALA A 306 5.02 13.86 -2.98
N CYS A 307 5.85 13.24 -2.13
CA CYS A 307 6.61 12.04 -2.50
C CYS A 307 5.69 10.86 -2.82
N GLY A 308 4.72 10.57 -1.94
CA GLY A 308 3.72 9.53 -2.16
C GLY A 308 2.92 9.78 -3.45
N ASN A 309 2.42 11.00 -3.66
CA ASN A 309 1.68 11.37 -4.86
C ASN A 309 2.47 11.11 -6.15
N VAL A 310 3.73 11.53 -6.21
CA VAL A 310 4.55 11.35 -7.42
C VAL A 310 4.84 9.88 -7.68
N CYS A 311 5.18 9.10 -6.63
CA CYS A 311 5.42 7.67 -6.76
C CYS A 311 4.17 6.95 -7.30
N ALA A 312 3.00 7.20 -6.72
CA ALA A 312 1.73 6.63 -7.15
C ALA A 312 1.36 7.04 -8.58
N SER A 313 1.42 8.35 -8.89
CA SER A 313 1.06 8.88 -10.21
C SER A 313 2.00 8.37 -11.30
N HIS A 314 3.30 8.27 -11.01
CA HIS A 314 4.25 7.67 -11.95
C HIS A 314 3.91 6.21 -12.23
N TYR A 315 3.70 5.40 -11.19
CA TYR A 315 3.36 3.99 -11.34
C TYR A 315 2.08 3.79 -12.14
N VAL A 316 1.01 4.51 -11.81
CA VAL A 316 -0.28 4.43 -12.51
C VAL A 316 -0.13 4.82 -13.99
N THR A 317 0.71 5.82 -14.30
CA THR A 317 0.91 6.32 -15.67
C THR A 317 1.87 5.46 -16.48
N ALA A 318 3.01 5.06 -15.91
CA ALA A 318 4.06 4.32 -16.61
C ALA A 318 3.82 2.80 -16.59
N GLY A 319 3.15 2.27 -15.56
CA GLY A 319 2.97 0.85 -15.30
C GLY A 319 4.19 0.18 -14.66
N GLU A 320 5.16 0.97 -14.21
CA GLU A 320 6.41 0.53 -13.58
C GLU A 320 6.81 1.46 -12.43
N THR A 321 7.60 0.94 -11.48
CA THR A 321 8.05 1.66 -10.30
C THR A 321 8.98 2.82 -10.68
N GLY A 322 8.71 4.01 -10.15
CA GLY A 322 9.47 5.21 -10.46
C GLY A 322 10.79 5.30 -9.71
N THR A 323 11.89 5.51 -10.44
CA THR A 323 13.21 5.81 -9.86
C THR A 323 13.28 7.22 -9.29
N VAL A 324 14.34 7.54 -8.52
CA VAL A 324 14.63 8.92 -8.06
C VAL A 324 14.58 9.92 -9.21
N GLU A 325 15.11 9.56 -10.39
CA GLU A 325 15.13 10.46 -11.55
C GLU A 325 13.73 10.68 -12.11
N ASP A 326 12.90 9.64 -12.18
CA ASP A 326 11.50 9.73 -12.60
C ASP A 326 10.69 10.62 -11.66
N VAL A 327 10.81 10.38 -10.34
CA VAL A 327 10.13 11.18 -9.33
C VAL A 327 10.57 12.65 -9.40
N ARG A 328 11.86 12.93 -9.58
CA ARG A 328 12.36 14.29 -9.77
C ARG A 328 11.86 14.95 -11.06
N ARG A 329 11.72 14.17 -12.13
CA ARG A 329 11.18 14.66 -13.42
C ARG A 329 9.70 15.04 -13.28
N VAL A 330 8.88 14.15 -12.73
CA VAL A 330 7.44 14.40 -12.50
C VAL A 330 7.24 15.57 -11.55
N SER A 331 8.01 15.65 -10.45
CA SER A 331 7.94 16.76 -9.50
C SER A 331 8.19 18.12 -10.15
N ARG A 332 9.12 18.21 -11.11
CA ARG A 332 9.39 19.47 -11.86
C ARG A 332 8.23 19.84 -12.76
N THR A 333 7.70 18.87 -13.52
CA THR A 333 6.58 19.12 -14.43
C THR A 333 5.33 19.57 -13.67
N THR A 334 5.05 18.95 -12.50
CA THR A 334 3.90 19.31 -11.65
C THR A 334 4.08 20.68 -10.97
N ALA A 335 5.31 21.11 -10.70
CA ALA A 335 5.58 22.44 -10.12
C ALA A 335 5.37 23.60 -11.12
N ASP A 336 5.42 23.30 -12.42
CA ASP A 336 5.29 24.29 -13.50
C ASP A 336 3.84 24.48 -13.97
N THR A 337 2.91 23.64 -13.48
CA THR A 337 1.45 23.72 -13.72
C THR A 337 0.72 24.39 -12.57
#